data_91d9f838038c8b7b6ee43b6d2ee5a268
#
_entry.id   91d9f838038c8b7b6ee43b6d2ee5a268
#
_cell.length_a   1.000
_cell.length_b   1.000
_cell.length_c   1.000
_cell.angle_alpha   90.00
_cell.angle_beta   90.00
_cell.angle_gamma   90.00
#
_symmetry.space_group_name_H-M   'P 1'
#
loop_
_entity.id
_entity.type
_entity.pdbx_description
1 polymer ?
#
loop_
_entity_poly.entity_id
_entity_poly.type
_entity_poly.pdbx_seq_one_letter_code
_entity_poly.pdbx_strand_id
1 'polypeptide(L)'
;MVLTKADMAESLFNELGLSRTEARELVESFFEEQAASLAVGKQVKLSGFGNFDLRDKKERPGRNPKTGEKVTIAARRVVTFRPGQKLKSRVEAYAGPGNNDELADA
;
A
#
# COMPACT_ATOMS: atom_id res chain seq x y z
N MET A 1 10.68 -3.81 -12.16
CA MET A 1 9.34 -4.00 -12.70
C MET A 1 8.30 -3.70 -11.63
N VAL A 2 7.25 -3.00 -11.99
CA VAL A 2 6.23 -2.55 -11.04
C VAL A 2 4.88 -3.14 -11.42
N LEU A 3 4.16 -3.69 -10.45
CA LEU A 3 2.79 -4.15 -10.65
C LEU A 3 1.85 -2.96 -10.52
N THR A 4 1.04 -2.72 -11.54
CA THR A 4 0.09 -1.61 -11.55
C THR A 4 -1.36 -2.10 -11.52
N LYS A 5 -2.30 -1.19 -11.29
CA LYS A 5 -3.73 -1.51 -11.39
C LYS A 5 -4.08 -2.02 -12.79
N ALA A 6 -3.46 -1.46 -13.82
CA ALA A 6 -3.67 -1.91 -15.18
C ALA A 6 -3.23 -3.35 -15.39
N ASP A 7 -2.10 -3.74 -14.78
CA ASP A 7 -1.62 -5.12 -14.82
C ASP A 7 -2.59 -6.06 -14.11
N MET A 8 -3.15 -5.64 -12.98
CA MET A 8 -4.15 -6.43 -12.26
C MET A 8 -5.42 -6.63 -13.09
N ALA A 9 -5.88 -5.57 -13.76
CA ALA A 9 -7.05 -5.64 -14.63
C ALA A 9 -6.80 -6.57 -15.81
N GLU A 10 -5.61 -6.54 -16.38
CA GLU A 10 -5.22 -7.43 -17.48
C GLU A 10 -5.25 -8.90 -17.03
N SER A 11 -4.76 -9.19 -15.84
CA SER A 11 -4.81 -10.55 -15.27
C SER A 11 -6.24 -11.04 -15.10
N LEU A 12 -7.13 -10.19 -14.60
CA LEU A 12 -8.54 -10.53 -14.46
C LEU A 12 -9.21 -10.78 -15.81
N PHE A 13 -8.88 -9.94 -16.80
CA PHE A 13 -9.37 -10.13 -18.16
C PHE A 13 -8.95 -11.49 -18.72
N ASN A 14 -7.68 -11.83 -18.57
CA ASN A 14 -7.14 -13.08 -19.11
C ASN A 14 -7.63 -14.33 -18.38
N GLU A 15 -7.76 -14.27 -17.07
CA GLU A 15 -8.05 -15.47 -16.28
C GLU A 15 -9.53 -15.70 -15.99
N LEU A 16 -10.32 -14.65 -15.89
CA LEU A 16 -11.72 -14.77 -15.50
C LEU A 16 -12.70 -14.53 -16.63
N GLY A 17 -12.22 -14.18 -17.82
CA GLY A 17 -13.10 -13.93 -18.96
C GLY A 17 -13.96 -12.68 -18.82
N LEU A 18 -13.58 -11.77 -17.96
CA LEU A 18 -14.27 -10.48 -17.84
C LEU A 18 -13.95 -9.60 -19.03
N SER A 19 -14.85 -8.67 -19.35
CA SER A 19 -14.51 -7.63 -20.33
C SER A 19 -13.43 -6.71 -19.74
N ARG A 20 -12.74 -5.97 -20.60
CA ARG A 20 -11.72 -5.03 -20.14
C ARG A 20 -12.30 -3.96 -19.22
N THR A 21 -13.51 -3.48 -19.54
CA THR A 21 -14.21 -2.49 -18.71
C THR A 21 -14.56 -3.07 -17.34
N GLU A 22 -15.13 -4.27 -17.31
CA GLU A 22 -15.46 -4.95 -16.04
C GLU A 22 -14.24 -5.22 -15.19
N ALA A 23 -13.15 -5.67 -15.79
CA ALA A 23 -11.90 -5.94 -15.08
C ALA A 23 -11.35 -4.66 -14.44
N ARG A 24 -11.36 -3.58 -15.18
CA ARG A 24 -10.89 -2.28 -14.69
C ARG A 24 -11.76 -1.76 -13.55
N GLU A 25 -13.08 -1.84 -13.71
CA GLU A 25 -14.02 -1.41 -12.68
C GLU A 25 -13.88 -2.21 -11.40
N LEU A 26 -13.65 -3.52 -11.51
CA LEU A 26 -13.46 -4.39 -10.36
C LEU A 26 -12.21 -4.01 -9.57
N VAL A 27 -11.10 -3.76 -10.27
CA VAL A 27 -9.85 -3.33 -9.63
C VAL A 27 -10.04 -1.97 -8.94
N GLU A 28 -10.63 -1.01 -9.63
CA GLU A 28 -10.88 0.31 -9.05
C GLU A 28 -11.80 0.23 -7.83
N SER A 29 -12.86 -0.57 -7.90
CA SER A 29 -13.79 -0.76 -6.80
C SER A 29 -13.09 -1.37 -5.58
N PHE A 30 -12.20 -2.34 -5.79
CA PHE A 30 -11.45 -2.98 -4.72
C PHE A 30 -10.60 -1.97 -3.94
N PHE A 31 -9.84 -1.16 -4.65
CA PHE A 31 -8.99 -0.15 -4.00
C PHE A 31 -9.78 0.99 -3.40
N GLU A 32 -10.85 1.41 -4.05
CA GLU A 32 -11.72 2.45 -3.52
C GLU A 32 -12.39 2.02 -2.22
N GLU A 33 -12.83 0.76 -2.13
CA GLU A 33 -13.44 0.23 -0.92
C GLU A 33 -12.46 0.27 0.25
N GLN A 34 -11.20 -0.08 0.02
CA GLN A 34 -10.17 -0.01 1.03
C GLN A 34 -9.89 1.44 1.44
N ALA A 35 -9.75 2.32 0.46
CA ALA A 35 -9.49 3.73 0.72
C ALA A 35 -10.62 4.38 1.52
N ALA A 36 -11.86 4.08 1.16
CA ALA A 36 -13.03 4.61 1.85
C ALA A 36 -13.10 4.14 3.31
N SER A 37 -12.80 2.87 3.55
CA SER A 37 -12.77 2.32 4.91
C SER A 37 -11.71 3.00 5.77
N LEU A 38 -10.51 3.15 5.23
CA LEU A 38 -9.42 3.79 5.95
C LEU A 38 -9.70 5.27 6.19
N ALA A 39 -10.35 5.94 5.25
CA ALA A 39 -10.70 7.35 5.38
C ALA A 39 -11.65 7.63 6.54
N VAL A 40 -12.49 6.66 6.90
CA VAL A 40 -13.42 6.79 8.04
C VAL A 40 -12.90 6.11 9.31
N GLY A 41 -11.62 5.78 9.34
CA GLY A 41 -10.98 5.26 10.56
C GLY A 41 -11.11 3.77 10.79
N LYS A 42 -11.46 3.00 9.77
CA LYS A 42 -11.56 1.54 9.88
C LYS A 42 -10.30 0.87 9.37
N GLN A 43 -9.81 -0.10 10.13
CA GLN A 43 -8.70 -0.94 9.67
C GLN A 43 -9.16 -1.82 8.50
N VAL A 44 -8.23 -2.16 7.62
CA VAL A 44 -8.48 -3.14 6.55
C VAL A 44 -7.62 -4.37 6.80
N LYS A 45 -8.27 -5.52 6.93
CA LYS A 45 -7.58 -6.79 7.18
C LYS A 45 -7.78 -7.72 5.99
N LEU A 46 -6.68 -8.08 5.33
CA LEU A 46 -6.69 -8.97 4.18
C LEU A 46 -6.00 -10.27 4.55
N SER A 47 -6.80 -11.28 4.90
CA SER A 47 -6.27 -12.57 5.35
C SER A 47 -5.28 -13.16 4.36
N GLY A 48 -4.12 -13.59 4.88
CA GLY A 48 -3.07 -14.15 4.05
C GLY A 48 -2.19 -13.13 3.36
N PHE A 49 -2.56 -11.87 3.37
CA PHE A 49 -1.79 -10.80 2.74
C PHE A 49 -1.21 -9.83 3.78
N GLY A 50 -2.06 -9.14 4.52
CA GLY A 50 -1.62 -8.19 5.52
C GLY A 50 -2.73 -7.26 5.96
N ASN A 51 -2.36 -6.32 6.81
CA ASN A 51 -3.31 -5.37 7.40
C ASN A 51 -2.87 -3.95 7.14
N PHE A 52 -3.84 -3.10 6.85
CA PHE A 52 -3.64 -1.65 6.81
C PHE A 52 -4.16 -1.08 8.13
N ASP A 53 -3.26 -0.52 8.92
CA ASP A 53 -3.58 0.06 10.21
C ASP A 53 -3.49 1.58 10.15
N LEU A 54 -4.21 2.23 11.04
CA LEU A 54 -4.18 3.67 11.17
C LEU A 54 -3.40 4.05 12.43
N ARG A 55 -2.59 5.09 12.33
CA ARG A 55 -1.83 5.61 13.47
C ARG A 55 -2.02 7.11 13.55
N ASP A 56 -2.36 7.57 14.73
CA ASP A 56 -2.43 8.99 15.01
C ASP A 56 -1.06 9.44 15.53
N LYS A 57 -0.45 10.36 14.83
CA LYS A 57 0.82 10.95 15.23
C LYS A 57 0.56 12.30 15.85
N LYS A 58 1.09 12.48 17.06
CA LYS A 58 0.96 13.75 17.79
C LYS A 58 1.80 14.84 17.15
N GLU A 59 1.39 16.07 17.39
CA GLU A 59 2.20 17.23 17.08
C GLU A 59 3.57 17.07 17.74
N ARG A 60 4.62 17.42 17.02
CA ARG A 60 5.98 17.31 17.51
C ARG A 60 6.85 18.43 16.96
N PRO A 61 7.94 18.79 17.66
CA PRO A 61 8.90 19.75 17.14
C PRO A 61 9.71 19.13 15.99
N GLY A 62 10.02 19.95 15.01
CA GLY A 62 10.86 19.58 13.88
C GLY A 62 11.73 20.75 13.48
N ARG A 63 12.51 20.58 12.42
CA ARG A 63 13.36 21.62 11.85
C ARG A 63 13.26 21.65 10.34
N ASN A 64 13.28 22.85 9.79
CA ASN A 64 13.37 23.03 8.36
C ASN A 64 14.80 22.65 7.92
N PRO A 65 14.98 21.64 7.07
CA PRO A 65 16.32 21.20 6.67
C PRO A 65 17.10 22.24 5.87
N LYS A 66 16.42 23.22 5.27
CA LYS A 66 17.09 24.27 4.51
C LYS A 66 17.58 25.43 5.36
N THR A 67 16.82 25.80 6.38
CA THR A 67 17.11 26.98 7.21
C THR A 67 17.56 26.64 8.62
N GLY A 68 17.33 25.40 9.06
CA GLY A 68 17.59 24.99 10.44
C GLY A 68 16.59 25.57 11.44
N GLU A 69 15.59 26.29 10.95
CA GLU A 69 14.58 26.91 11.77
C GLU A 69 13.67 25.90 12.43
N LYS A 70 13.31 26.12 13.69
CA LYS A 70 12.37 25.25 14.40
C LYS A 70 10.97 25.45 13.84
N VAL A 71 10.33 24.35 13.48
CA VAL A 71 8.95 24.33 13.03
C VAL A 71 8.19 23.29 13.81
N THR A 72 6.86 23.42 13.88
CA THR A 72 6.02 22.43 14.52
C THR A 72 5.42 21.52 13.45
N ILE A 73 5.62 20.22 13.62
CA ILE A 73 4.99 19.23 12.73
C ILE A 73 3.61 18.93 13.30
N ALA A 74 2.57 19.26 12.53
CA ALA A 74 1.19 19.12 12.96
C ALA A 74 0.82 17.65 13.24
N ALA A 75 -0.12 17.46 14.15
CA ALA A 75 -0.73 16.15 14.40
C ALA A 75 -1.39 15.65 13.10
N ARG A 76 -1.28 14.36 12.84
CA ARG A 76 -1.84 13.77 11.63
C ARG A 76 -2.15 12.28 11.81
N ARG A 77 -3.05 11.78 10.99
CA ARG A 77 -3.32 10.35 10.90
C ARG A 77 -2.60 9.78 9.68
N VAL A 78 -1.92 8.66 9.85
CA VAL A 78 -1.20 8.00 8.77
C VAL A 78 -1.65 6.55 8.66
N VAL A 79 -1.48 5.99 7.47
CA VAL A 79 -1.76 4.58 7.19
C VAL A 79 -0.44 3.83 7.19
N THR A 80 -0.40 2.68 7.85
CA THR A 80 0.75 1.78 7.83
C THR A 80 0.30 0.41 7.36
N PHE A 81 1.14 -0.24 6.55
CA PHE A 81 0.89 -1.60 6.10
C PHE A 81 1.74 -2.57 6.89
N ARG A 82 1.09 -3.62 7.41
CA ARG A 82 1.78 -4.69 8.15
C ARG A 82 1.57 -5.99 7.40
N PRO A 83 2.62 -6.52 6.74
CA PRO A 83 2.50 -7.77 5.99
C PRO A 83 2.17 -8.94 6.91
N GLY A 84 1.34 -9.85 6.43
CA GLY A 84 1.03 -11.08 7.13
C GLY A 84 2.15 -12.10 6.98
N GLN A 85 2.11 -13.15 7.78
CA GLN A 85 3.15 -14.18 7.79
C GLN A 85 3.31 -14.88 6.44
N LYS A 86 2.20 -15.17 5.77
CA LYS A 86 2.26 -15.81 4.46
C LYS A 86 2.98 -14.95 3.43
N LEU A 87 2.68 -13.65 3.42
CA LEU A 87 3.35 -12.73 2.50
C LEU A 87 4.83 -12.63 2.83
N LYS A 88 5.18 -12.48 4.10
CA LYS A 88 6.59 -12.44 4.52
C LYS A 88 7.35 -13.67 4.07
N SER A 89 6.77 -14.85 4.29
CA SER A 89 7.41 -16.10 3.92
C SER A 89 7.63 -16.21 2.41
N ARG A 90 6.67 -15.77 1.61
CA ARG A 90 6.81 -15.80 0.16
C ARG A 90 7.90 -14.85 -0.33
N VAL A 91 8.00 -13.68 0.26
CA VAL A 91 9.04 -12.70 -0.10
C VAL A 91 10.42 -13.19 0.31
N GLU A 92 10.55 -13.75 1.52
CA GLU A 92 11.80 -14.28 2.03
C GLU A 92 12.30 -15.49 1.22
N ALA A 93 11.37 -16.30 0.72
CA ALA A 93 11.70 -17.49 -0.08
C ALA A 93 12.13 -17.14 -1.51
N TYR A 94 11.94 -15.90 -1.97
CA TYR A 94 12.31 -15.51 -3.31
C TYR A 94 13.83 -15.49 -3.45
N ALA A 95 14.35 -16.38 -4.30
CA ALA A 95 15.78 -16.54 -4.52
C ALA A 95 16.22 -16.06 -5.91
N GLY A 96 15.38 -15.30 -6.59
CA GLY A 96 15.69 -14.76 -7.89
C GLY A 96 16.74 -13.65 -7.83
N PRO A 97 17.17 -13.12 -8.99
CA PRO A 97 18.13 -12.02 -9.00
C PRO A 97 17.56 -10.87 -8.21
N GLY A 98 18.27 -10.49 -7.17
CA GLY A 98 17.83 -9.42 -6.29
C GLY A 98 17.71 -8.14 -7.07
N ASN A 99 16.55 -7.50 -6.97
CA ASN A 99 16.37 -6.20 -7.52
C ASN A 99 16.68 -5.20 -6.42
N ASN A 100 17.97 -5.09 -6.12
CA ASN A 100 18.45 -4.28 -5.03
C ASN A 100 18.03 -2.81 -5.16
N ASP A 101 17.89 -2.34 -6.39
CA ASP A 101 17.47 -0.97 -6.64
C ASP A 101 16.02 -0.74 -6.19
N GLU A 102 15.15 -1.71 -6.41
CA GLU A 102 13.76 -1.63 -5.94
C GLU A 102 13.70 -1.67 -4.43
N LEU A 103 14.52 -2.48 -3.80
CA LEU A 103 14.58 -2.57 -2.35
C LEU A 103 15.15 -1.31 -1.72
N ALA A 104 16.09 -0.66 -2.39
CA ALA A 104 16.69 0.58 -1.90
C ALA A 104 15.70 1.75 -1.94
N ASP A 105 14.76 1.72 -2.86
CA ASP A 105 13.76 2.77 -3.04
C ASP A 105 12.53 2.59 -2.13
N ALA A 106 12.45 1.49 -1.44
CA ALA A 106 11.30 1.16 -0.58
C ALA A 106 11.22 1.97 0.74
#